data_78faa7c86498d34e88b877bf0c492d1f
#
_entry.id   78faa7c86498d34e88b877bf0c492d1f
#
_cell.length_a   1.000
_cell.length_b   1.000
_cell.length_c   1.000
_cell.angle_alpha   90.00
_cell.angle_beta   90.00
_cell.angle_gamma   90.00
#
_symmetry.space_group_name_H-M   'P 1'
#
loop_
_entity.id
_entity.type
_entity.pdbx_description
1 polymer ?
#
loop_
_entity_poly.entity_id
_entity_poly.type
_entity_poly.pdbx_seq_one_letter_code
_entity_poly.pdbx_strand_id
1 'polypeptide(L)'
;YLAQMMIEGEAEIDMASLDPKRYGSWMTTEYAVEKNEEAYEHVFILHHPDEERERGRPLRTSPAYDRQAAKGAQFGHVNGWDRPNYYAPMGFDDHAARSFRRGGWWQYAVEEAKAIREGVGLIDATAFTKHLLKGPGATAFLDWFTCNKLPKVGRINLTYALTSAGTTRTEYTIVRLAE
;
A
#
# COMPACT_ATOMS: atom_id res chain seq x y z
N TYR A 1 -18.74 14.14 -15.23
CA TYR A 1 -17.49 13.63 -15.82
C TYR A 1 -17.68 12.24 -16.43
N LEU A 2 -18.33 11.26 -15.75
CA LEU A 2 -18.58 9.94 -16.36
C LEU A 2 -19.49 10.06 -17.60
N ALA A 3 -20.55 10.84 -17.55
CA ALA A 3 -21.42 11.10 -18.70
C ALA A 3 -20.65 11.81 -19.83
N GLN A 4 -19.78 12.76 -19.50
CA GLN A 4 -18.89 13.42 -20.47
C GLN A 4 -17.99 12.41 -21.16
N MET A 5 -17.32 11.54 -20.39
CA MET A 5 -16.48 10.47 -20.92
C MET A 5 -17.24 9.51 -21.86
N MET A 6 -18.52 9.22 -21.55
CA MET A 6 -19.37 8.37 -22.39
C MET A 6 -19.79 9.04 -23.69
N ILE A 7 -19.97 10.36 -23.71
CA ILE A 7 -20.45 11.12 -24.85
C ILE A 7 -19.27 11.59 -25.74
N GLU A 8 -18.21 12.10 -25.11
CA GLU A 8 -17.09 12.78 -25.77
C GLU A 8 -15.85 11.88 -25.91
N GLY A 9 -15.82 10.72 -25.23
CA GLY A 9 -14.70 9.78 -25.22
C GLY A 9 -13.60 10.13 -24.21
N GLU A 10 -13.64 11.34 -23.65
CA GLU A 10 -12.71 11.79 -22.61
C GLU A 10 -13.41 12.68 -21.59
N ALA A 11 -12.81 12.84 -20.43
CA ALA A 11 -13.28 13.73 -19.38
C ALA A 11 -12.23 14.81 -19.10
N GLU A 12 -12.67 15.98 -18.64
CA GLU A 12 -11.80 17.10 -18.28
C GLU A 12 -10.86 16.80 -17.12
N ILE A 13 -11.18 15.78 -16.31
CA ILE A 13 -10.38 15.35 -15.17
C ILE A 13 -9.90 13.91 -15.35
N ASP A 14 -8.81 13.55 -14.67
CA ASP A 14 -8.32 12.17 -14.60
C ASP A 14 -9.33 11.26 -13.87
N MET A 15 -9.96 10.37 -14.61
CA MET A 15 -10.95 9.40 -14.12
C MET A 15 -10.33 8.06 -13.69
N ALA A 16 -9.01 7.91 -13.75
CA ALA A 16 -8.34 6.63 -13.43
C ALA A 16 -8.66 6.11 -12.02
N SER A 17 -8.86 7.00 -11.06
CA SER A 17 -9.25 6.64 -9.69
C SER A 17 -10.66 6.05 -9.57
N LEU A 18 -11.51 6.25 -10.57
CA LEU A 18 -12.89 5.73 -10.64
C LEU A 18 -13.01 4.56 -11.62
N ASP A 19 -11.95 4.23 -12.37
CA ASP A 19 -11.96 3.10 -13.29
C ASP A 19 -11.87 1.77 -12.51
N PRO A 20 -12.84 0.86 -12.66
CA PRO A 20 -12.78 -0.47 -12.03
C PRO A 20 -11.53 -1.27 -12.42
N LYS A 21 -10.94 -1.03 -13.58
CA LYS A 21 -9.71 -1.69 -14.03
C LYS A 21 -8.49 -1.43 -13.13
N ARG A 22 -8.54 -0.37 -12.30
CA ARG A 22 -7.46 -0.08 -11.33
C ARG A 22 -7.22 -1.20 -10.33
N TYR A 23 -8.19 -2.03 -10.08
CA TYR A 23 -8.09 -3.09 -9.07
C TYR A 23 -7.32 -4.34 -9.53
N GLY A 24 -7.29 -4.68 -10.76
CA GLY A 24 -6.65 -5.91 -11.23
C GLY A 24 -7.46 -7.19 -10.91
N SER A 25 -6.90 -8.34 -11.27
CA SER A 25 -7.59 -9.64 -11.22
C SER A 25 -7.85 -10.19 -9.80
N TRP A 26 -7.25 -9.60 -8.77
CA TRP A 26 -7.48 -10.01 -7.38
C TRP A 26 -8.84 -9.54 -6.83
N MET A 27 -9.45 -8.53 -7.45
CA MET A 27 -10.77 -8.04 -7.11
C MET A 27 -11.82 -8.94 -7.79
N THR A 28 -12.10 -10.09 -7.18
CA THR A 28 -13.17 -10.98 -7.66
C THR A 28 -14.54 -10.44 -7.29
N THR A 29 -15.60 -10.96 -7.92
CA THR A 29 -16.98 -10.58 -7.60
C THR A 29 -17.31 -10.93 -6.15
N GLU A 30 -16.91 -12.10 -5.69
CA GLU A 30 -17.16 -12.59 -4.33
C GLU A 30 -16.52 -11.65 -3.30
N TYR A 31 -15.24 -11.32 -3.50
CA TYR A 31 -14.54 -10.38 -2.63
C TYR A 31 -15.19 -8.99 -2.63
N ALA A 32 -15.59 -8.51 -3.81
CA ALA A 32 -16.26 -7.21 -3.93
C ALA A 32 -17.60 -7.20 -3.21
N VAL A 33 -18.39 -8.28 -3.27
CA VAL A 33 -19.68 -8.43 -2.56
C VAL A 33 -19.43 -8.34 -1.05
N GLU A 34 -18.54 -9.17 -0.50
CA GLU A 34 -18.24 -9.18 0.94
C GLU A 34 -17.78 -7.81 1.45
N LYS A 35 -16.91 -7.14 0.69
CA LYS A 35 -16.43 -5.80 1.04
C LYS A 35 -17.52 -4.73 0.96
N ASN A 36 -18.41 -4.80 -0.01
CA ASN A 36 -19.52 -3.86 -0.13
C ASN A 36 -20.57 -4.08 0.97
N GLU A 37 -20.88 -5.32 1.32
CA GLU A 37 -21.77 -5.63 2.44
C GLU A 37 -21.20 -5.07 3.76
N GLU A 38 -19.92 -5.35 4.05
CA GLU A 38 -19.25 -4.81 5.23
C GLU A 38 -19.25 -3.27 5.24
N ALA A 39 -18.95 -2.65 4.10
CA ALA A 39 -18.95 -1.20 3.98
C ALA A 39 -20.35 -0.60 4.20
N TYR A 40 -21.39 -1.27 3.69
CA TYR A 40 -22.78 -0.81 3.83
C TYR A 40 -23.29 -0.95 5.26
N GLU A 41 -22.97 -2.04 5.94
CA GLU A 41 -23.32 -2.23 7.37
C GLU A 41 -22.75 -1.14 8.27
N HIS A 42 -21.60 -0.60 7.87
CA HIS A 42 -20.87 0.39 8.67
C HIS A 42 -21.00 1.84 8.18
N VAL A 43 -21.83 2.08 7.15
CA VAL A 43 -21.88 3.40 6.49
C VAL A 43 -22.29 4.55 7.42
N PHE A 44 -23.08 4.26 8.47
CA PHE A 44 -23.55 5.24 9.45
C PHE A 44 -22.83 5.16 10.80
N ILE A 45 -21.79 4.35 10.91
CA ILE A 45 -21.03 4.18 12.15
C ILE A 45 -19.82 5.11 12.12
N LEU A 46 -19.58 5.81 13.22
CA LEU A 46 -18.36 6.58 13.39
C LEU A 46 -17.20 5.63 13.66
N HIS A 47 -16.27 5.57 12.70
CA HIS A 47 -15.10 4.71 12.79
C HIS A 47 -13.97 5.33 13.62
N HIS A 48 -13.26 4.47 14.34
CA HIS A 48 -12.00 4.88 14.95
C HIS A 48 -10.92 5.07 13.86
N PRO A 49 -9.96 5.98 14.07
CA PRO A 49 -8.76 6.01 13.24
C PRO A 49 -8.09 4.63 13.24
N ASP A 50 -7.51 4.26 12.11
CA ASP A 50 -6.78 2.99 11.91
C ASP A 50 -7.64 1.72 12.06
N GLU A 51 -8.95 1.85 12.00
CA GLU A 51 -9.88 0.71 12.00
C GLU A 51 -9.81 -0.03 10.67
N GLU A 52 -9.42 -1.31 10.73
CA GLU A 52 -9.34 -2.17 9.56
C GLU A 52 -10.67 -2.92 9.30
N ARG A 53 -10.97 -3.15 8.04
CA ARG A 53 -12.11 -3.95 7.59
C ARG A 53 -11.69 -5.41 7.47
N GLU A 54 -12.48 -6.33 8.01
CA GLU A 54 -12.07 -7.73 8.20
C GLU A 54 -12.60 -8.69 7.15
N ARG A 55 -13.80 -8.45 6.60
CA ARG A 55 -14.41 -9.38 5.65
C ARG A 55 -13.57 -9.58 4.40
N GLY A 56 -13.63 -10.77 3.84
CA GLY A 56 -12.88 -11.15 2.65
C GLY A 56 -11.36 -11.26 2.87
N ARG A 57 -10.90 -11.36 4.11
CA ARG A 57 -9.49 -11.45 4.47
C ARG A 57 -9.14 -12.82 5.08
N PRO A 58 -7.90 -13.31 4.90
CA PRO A 58 -6.84 -12.73 4.07
C PRO A 58 -7.13 -12.98 2.57
N LEU A 59 -6.79 -12.01 1.68
CA LEU A 59 -6.94 -12.17 0.23
C LEU A 59 -5.60 -12.41 -0.46
N ARG A 60 -4.64 -11.53 -0.22
CA ARG A 60 -3.28 -11.62 -0.74
C ARG A 60 -2.30 -11.56 0.43
N THR A 61 -1.47 -12.57 0.54
CA THR A 61 -0.52 -12.71 1.63
C THR A 61 0.92 -12.80 1.14
N SER A 62 1.86 -12.32 1.91
CA SER A 62 3.27 -12.53 1.65
C SER A 62 3.69 -13.96 2.02
N PRO A 63 4.81 -14.47 1.49
CA PRO A 63 5.38 -15.75 1.92
C PRO A 63 5.74 -15.82 3.41
N ALA A 64 5.81 -14.67 4.08
CA ALA A 64 6.12 -14.57 5.52
C ALA A 64 4.85 -14.48 6.39
N TYR A 65 3.66 -14.44 5.82
CA TYR A 65 2.40 -14.19 6.51
C TYR A 65 2.19 -15.06 7.75
N ASP A 66 2.28 -16.38 7.61
CA ASP A 66 2.05 -17.30 8.73
C ASP A 66 3.08 -17.12 9.86
N ARG A 67 4.33 -16.83 9.51
CA ARG A 67 5.39 -16.54 10.47
C ARG A 67 5.17 -15.21 11.20
N GLN A 68 4.63 -14.23 10.50
CA GLN A 68 4.26 -12.94 11.06
C GLN A 68 3.05 -13.08 11.99
N ALA A 69 2.02 -13.81 11.57
CA ALA A 69 0.85 -14.13 12.40
C ALA A 69 1.26 -14.84 13.70
N ALA A 70 2.13 -15.85 13.60
CA ALA A 70 2.65 -16.58 14.78
C ALA A 70 3.47 -15.69 15.74
N LYS A 71 3.92 -14.52 15.30
CA LYS A 71 4.61 -13.52 16.12
C LYS A 71 3.69 -12.41 16.66
N GLY A 72 2.38 -12.53 16.45
CA GLY A 72 1.41 -11.54 16.92
C GLY A 72 1.22 -10.34 15.99
N ALA A 73 1.51 -10.50 14.68
CA ALA A 73 1.26 -9.44 13.72
C ALA A 73 -0.22 -9.03 13.70
N GLN A 74 -0.47 -7.76 13.84
CA GLN A 74 -1.77 -7.15 13.60
C GLN A 74 -1.78 -6.63 12.17
N PHE A 75 -2.63 -7.24 11.32
CA PHE A 75 -2.57 -7.01 9.89
C PHE A 75 -3.51 -5.87 9.45
N GLY A 76 -2.98 -4.96 8.65
CA GLY A 76 -3.74 -4.02 7.86
C GLY A 76 -3.90 -4.47 6.40
N HIS A 77 -4.81 -3.83 5.67
CA HIS A 77 -5.18 -4.23 4.32
C HIS A 77 -4.96 -3.10 3.30
N VAL A 78 -4.08 -3.33 2.34
CA VAL A 78 -3.79 -2.36 1.27
C VAL A 78 -3.77 -3.02 -0.09
N ASN A 79 -4.65 -2.59 -0.98
CA ASN A 79 -4.77 -3.11 -2.36
C ASN A 79 -4.86 -4.65 -2.43
N GLY A 80 -5.67 -5.22 -1.55
CA GLY A 80 -5.84 -6.66 -1.43
C GLY A 80 -4.75 -7.39 -0.64
N TRP A 81 -3.67 -6.73 -0.25
CA TRP A 81 -2.59 -7.33 0.54
C TRP A 81 -2.81 -7.18 2.02
N ASP A 82 -2.70 -8.28 2.75
CA ASP A 82 -2.55 -8.30 4.20
C ASP A 82 -1.08 -8.08 4.55
N ARG A 83 -0.79 -7.03 5.29
CA ARG A 83 0.55 -6.68 5.74
C ARG A 83 0.55 -6.29 7.22
N PRO A 84 1.60 -6.61 7.99
CA PRO A 84 1.68 -6.19 9.38
C PRO A 84 1.69 -4.67 9.50
N ASN A 85 0.80 -4.15 10.33
CA ASN A 85 0.86 -2.76 10.78
C ASN A 85 1.78 -2.63 12.00
N TYR A 86 1.72 -3.58 12.92
CA TYR A 86 2.56 -3.68 14.11
C TYR A 86 2.45 -5.09 14.68
N TYR A 87 3.26 -5.40 15.70
CA TYR A 87 3.24 -6.68 16.41
C TYR A 87 2.86 -6.46 17.87
N ALA A 88 1.92 -7.25 18.36
CA ALA A 88 1.44 -7.25 19.73
C ALA A 88 1.51 -8.66 20.35
N PRO A 89 1.47 -8.82 21.67
CA PRO A 89 1.39 -10.14 22.29
C PRO A 89 0.21 -10.96 21.78
N MET A 90 0.39 -12.27 21.71
CA MET A 90 -0.70 -13.18 21.32
C MET A 90 -1.93 -12.98 22.20
N GLY A 91 -3.09 -12.86 21.57
CA GLY A 91 -4.36 -12.59 22.27
C GLY A 91 -4.64 -11.10 22.53
N PHE A 92 -3.80 -10.20 22.00
CA PHE A 92 -4.11 -8.77 22.03
C PHE A 92 -5.40 -8.49 21.24
N ASP A 93 -6.34 -7.79 21.87
CA ASP A 93 -7.60 -7.39 21.25
C ASP A 93 -7.49 -5.95 20.73
N ASP A 94 -7.24 -5.83 19.42
CA ASP A 94 -7.14 -4.53 18.76
C ASP A 94 -8.48 -3.78 18.80
N HIS A 95 -9.61 -4.46 18.69
CA HIS A 95 -10.93 -3.83 18.73
C HIS A 95 -11.20 -3.15 20.07
N ALA A 96 -10.91 -3.83 21.18
CA ALA A 96 -11.07 -3.26 22.52
C ALA A 96 -10.09 -2.11 22.80
N ALA A 97 -8.96 -2.08 22.09
CA ALA A 97 -7.92 -1.09 22.27
C ALA A 97 -8.05 0.15 21.36
N ARG A 98 -9.10 0.24 20.53
CA ARG A 98 -9.35 1.37 19.62
C ARG A 98 -9.62 2.67 20.38
N SER A 99 -9.18 3.79 19.82
CA SER A 99 -9.33 5.09 20.44
C SER A 99 -9.27 6.22 19.41
N PHE A 100 -10.03 7.30 19.64
CA PHE A 100 -9.92 8.56 18.87
C PHE A 100 -8.66 9.37 19.21
N ARG A 101 -7.86 8.92 20.17
CA ARG A 101 -6.54 9.47 20.49
C ARG A 101 -5.46 8.53 19.98
N ARG A 102 -4.65 7.97 20.88
CA ARG A 102 -3.68 6.93 20.55
C ARG A 102 -4.31 5.58 20.89
N GLY A 103 -4.48 4.73 19.88
CA GLY A 103 -4.95 3.36 20.07
C GLY A 103 -3.92 2.50 20.81
N GLY A 104 -4.32 1.29 21.18
CA GLY A 104 -3.44 0.33 21.86
C GLY A 104 -2.19 -0.08 21.08
N TRP A 105 -2.22 0.11 19.75
CA TRP A 105 -1.07 -0.13 18.86
C TRP A 105 0.14 0.77 19.15
N TRP A 106 -0.07 1.95 19.74
CA TRP A 106 0.96 2.99 19.88
C TRP A 106 2.21 2.53 20.63
N GLN A 107 2.02 1.86 21.75
CA GLN A 107 3.15 1.36 22.56
C GLN A 107 4.02 0.38 21.77
N TYR A 108 3.39 -0.53 21.03
CA TYR A 108 4.08 -1.54 20.24
C TYR A 108 4.84 -0.93 19.07
N ALA A 109 4.22 -0.01 18.33
CA ALA A 109 4.88 0.73 17.25
C ALA A 109 6.08 1.56 17.73
N VAL A 110 6.00 2.13 18.94
CA VAL A 110 7.14 2.84 19.56
C VAL A 110 8.27 1.88 19.90
N GLU A 111 7.96 0.72 20.44
CA GLU A 111 8.97 -0.31 20.77
C GLU A 111 9.66 -0.84 19.50
N GLU A 112 8.91 -1.12 18.45
CA GLU A 112 9.45 -1.50 17.13
C GLU A 112 10.36 -0.42 16.54
N ALA A 113 9.92 0.84 16.59
CA ALA A 113 10.72 1.96 16.11
C ALA A 113 12.04 2.13 16.86
N LYS A 114 12.04 1.91 18.18
CA LYS A 114 13.26 1.89 18.99
C LYS A 114 14.16 0.71 18.62
N ALA A 115 13.60 -0.49 18.48
CA ALA A 115 14.35 -1.69 18.13
C ALA A 115 15.05 -1.53 16.76
N ILE A 116 14.40 -0.92 15.78
CA ILE A 116 14.99 -0.64 14.45
C ILE A 116 16.12 0.41 14.56
N ARG A 117 15.97 1.42 15.40
CA ARG A 117 16.97 2.48 15.57
C ARG A 117 18.21 2.05 16.36
N GLU A 118 18.02 1.18 17.33
CA GLU A 118 19.06 0.72 18.25
C GLU A 118 19.68 -0.61 17.83
N GLY A 119 19.05 -1.33 16.93
CA GLY A 119 19.45 -2.66 16.49
C GLY A 119 19.21 -2.88 15.00
N VAL A 120 18.59 -4.00 14.65
CA VAL A 120 18.31 -4.43 13.29
C VAL A 120 16.81 -4.73 13.14
N GLY A 121 16.18 -4.17 12.10
CA GLY A 121 14.81 -4.47 11.73
C GLY A 121 14.69 -5.20 10.40
N LEU A 122 13.66 -6.02 10.26
CA LEU A 122 13.25 -6.65 9.01
C LEU A 122 11.82 -6.19 8.67
N ILE A 123 11.66 -5.57 7.50
CA ILE A 123 10.37 -5.06 7.03
C ILE A 123 9.93 -5.87 5.81
N ASP A 124 8.72 -6.42 5.87
CA ASP A 124 8.11 -7.11 4.73
C ASP A 124 7.57 -6.08 3.72
N ALA A 125 8.27 -5.94 2.61
CA ALA A 125 7.91 -5.04 1.52
C ALA A 125 7.24 -5.77 0.33
N THR A 126 6.70 -6.97 0.53
CA THR A 126 6.10 -7.79 -0.54
C THR A 126 4.93 -7.08 -1.22
N ALA A 127 4.14 -6.32 -0.49
CA ALA A 127 2.98 -5.60 -1.04
C ALA A 127 3.31 -4.47 -2.03
N PHE A 128 4.54 -3.98 -2.04
CA PHE A 128 4.96 -2.99 -3.03
C PHE A 128 5.17 -3.65 -4.39
N THR A 129 4.73 -2.98 -5.45
CA THR A 129 4.96 -3.44 -6.82
C THR A 129 6.44 -3.34 -7.19
N LYS A 130 6.98 -4.37 -7.85
CA LYS A 130 8.35 -4.41 -8.36
C LYS A 130 8.31 -4.46 -9.88
N HIS A 131 9.00 -3.52 -10.50
CA HIS A 131 9.17 -3.46 -11.96
C HIS A 131 10.64 -3.65 -12.31
N LEU A 132 10.91 -4.53 -13.26
CA LEU A 132 12.25 -4.72 -13.80
C LEU A 132 12.29 -4.11 -15.20
N LEU A 133 13.01 -3.00 -15.34
CA LEU A 133 13.23 -2.32 -16.62
C LEU A 133 14.56 -2.73 -17.22
N LYS A 134 14.55 -3.21 -18.49
CA LYS A 134 15.73 -3.66 -19.23
C LYS A 134 15.70 -3.13 -20.65
N GLY A 135 16.87 -2.97 -21.21
CA GLY A 135 17.08 -2.61 -22.62
C GLY A 135 17.93 -1.37 -22.79
N PRO A 136 18.42 -1.10 -24.01
CA PRO A 136 19.38 -0.03 -24.28
C PRO A 136 18.85 1.39 -23.99
N GLY A 137 17.50 1.56 -23.94
CA GLY A 137 16.86 2.83 -23.59
C GLY A 137 16.45 2.96 -22.13
N ALA A 138 16.65 1.94 -21.28
CA ALA A 138 16.12 1.91 -19.91
C ALA A 138 16.62 3.08 -19.05
N THR A 139 17.91 3.37 -19.11
CA THR A 139 18.51 4.49 -18.35
C THR A 139 17.97 5.83 -18.82
N ALA A 140 17.94 6.07 -20.14
CA ALA A 140 17.43 7.32 -20.71
C ALA A 140 15.95 7.53 -20.40
N PHE A 141 15.16 6.46 -20.47
CA PHE A 141 13.73 6.54 -20.09
C PHE A 141 13.56 6.92 -18.63
N LEU A 142 14.26 6.28 -17.69
CA LEU A 142 14.12 6.58 -16.27
C LEU A 142 14.64 7.98 -15.92
N ASP A 143 15.71 8.44 -16.57
CA ASP A 143 16.26 9.80 -16.37
C ASP A 143 15.27 10.89 -16.86
N TRP A 144 14.54 10.61 -17.92
CA TRP A 144 13.45 11.48 -18.39
C TRP A 144 12.21 11.38 -17.52
N PHE A 145 11.85 10.17 -17.08
CA PHE A 145 10.58 9.90 -16.40
C PHE A 145 10.57 10.37 -14.93
N THR A 146 11.73 10.36 -14.27
CA THR A 146 11.85 10.68 -12.84
C THR A 146 12.56 12.00 -12.61
N CYS A 147 12.20 12.70 -11.53
CA CYS A 147 12.69 14.05 -11.29
C CYS A 147 14.10 14.12 -10.65
N ASN A 148 14.60 13.03 -10.08
CA ASN A 148 15.92 12.99 -9.46
C ASN A 148 16.93 12.29 -10.35
N LYS A 149 18.23 12.62 -10.17
CA LYS A 149 19.31 11.87 -10.81
C LYS A 149 19.25 10.40 -10.46
N LEU A 150 19.45 9.54 -11.45
CA LEU A 150 19.47 8.10 -11.25
C LEU A 150 20.64 7.69 -10.34
N PRO A 151 20.46 6.63 -9.54
CA PRO A 151 21.55 6.11 -8.72
C PRO A 151 22.66 5.53 -9.59
N LYS A 152 23.89 5.50 -9.06
CA LYS A 152 24.99 4.73 -9.64
C LYS A 152 24.69 3.23 -9.55
N VAL A 153 25.32 2.44 -10.41
CA VAL A 153 25.23 0.96 -10.34
C VAL A 153 25.54 0.47 -8.93
N GLY A 154 24.73 -0.45 -8.41
CA GLY A 154 24.82 -0.98 -7.04
C GLY A 154 24.27 -0.04 -5.97
N ARG A 155 23.62 1.06 -6.35
CA ARG A 155 23.00 2.02 -5.42
C ARG A 155 21.50 2.09 -5.58
N ILE A 156 20.88 2.68 -4.58
CA ILE A 156 19.43 2.89 -4.48
C ILE A 156 19.15 4.39 -4.29
N ASN A 157 18.05 4.88 -4.86
CA ASN A 157 17.59 6.25 -4.69
C ASN A 157 16.07 6.31 -4.63
N LEU A 158 15.55 7.20 -3.80
CA LEU A 158 14.15 7.58 -3.78
C LEU A 158 13.92 8.71 -4.79
N THR A 159 12.90 8.61 -5.60
CA THR A 159 12.55 9.60 -6.61
C THR A 159 11.06 9.66 -6.86
N TYR A 160 10.62 10.63 -7.66
CA TYR A 160 9.23 10.89 -7.96
C TYR A 160 9.00 11.01 -9.46
N ALA A 161 7.83 10.61 -9.93
CA ALA A 161 7.29 11.09 -11.19
C ALA A 161 6.36 12.28 -10.92
N LEU A 162 6.43 13.29 -11.78
CA LEU A 162 5.64 14.50 -11.64
C LEU A 162 4.57 14.57 -12.74
N THR A 163 3.51 15.32 -12.46
CA THR A 163 2.55 15.75 -13.48
C THR A 163 3.11 16.92 -14.30
N SER A 164 2.47 17.27 -15.39
CA SER A 164 2.82 18.46 -16.19
C SER A 164 2.73 19.77 -15.39
N ALA A 165 1.93 19.79 -14.32
CA ALA A 165 1.82 20.94 -13.41
C ALA A 165 2.90 20.93 -12.30
N GLY A 166 3.83 19.96 -12.30
CA GLY A 166 4.90 19.87 -11.31
C GLY A 166 4.48 19.26 -9.96
N THR A 167 3.27 18.73 -9.84
CA THR A 167 2.82 18.02 -8.63
C THR A 167 3.26 16.58 -8.65
N THR A 168 3.46 15.98 -7.48
CA THR A 168 3.87 14.57 -7.35
C THR A 168 2.75 13.64 -7.85
N ARG A 169 3.07 12.82 -8.86
CA ARG A 169 2.18 11.77 -9.37
C ARG A 169 2.33 10.49 -8.56
N THR A 170 3.56 10.06 -8.34
CA THR A 170 3.88 8.87 -7.55
C THR A 170 5.35 8.87 -7.12
N GLU A 171 5.66 8.06 -6.13
CA GLU A 171 6.99 7.86 -5.58
C GLU A 171 7.56 6.51 -6.03
N TYR A 172 8.84 6.48 -6.31
CA TYR A 172 9.56 5.27 -6.68
C TYR A 172 10.87 5.13 -5.91
N THR A 173 11.19 3.90 -5.59
CA THR A 173 12.55 3.53 -5.16
C THR A 173 13.23 2.84 -6.34
N ILE A 174 14.29 3.44 -6.86
CA ILE A 174 15.07 2.89 -7.98
C ILE A 174 16.32 2.20 -7.44
N VAL A 175 16.46 0.93 -7.80
CA VAL A 175 17.69 0.15 -7.57
C VAL A 175 18.35 -0.07 -8.92
N ARG A 176 19.57 0.41 -9.11
CA ARG A 176 20.30 0.20 -10.35
C ARG A 176 21.22 -1.02 -10.22
N LEU A 177 20.84 -2.11 -10.89
CA LEU A 177 21.55 -3.39 -10.81
C LEU A 177 22.72 -3.48 -11.80
N ALA A 178 22.56 -2.85 -12.98
CA ALA A 178 23.56 -2.85 -14.06
C ALA A 178 23.44 -1.57 -14.91
N GLU A 179 24.30 -1.43 -15.89
CA GLU A 179 24.26 -0.36 -16.90
C GLU A 179 23.19 -0.61 -17.95
#